data_d05542d7c6df48059af49f48af726f31
#
_entry.id   d05542d7c6df48059af49f48af726f31
#
_cell.length_a   1.000
_cell.length_b   1.000
_cell.length_c   1.000
_cell.angle_alpha   90.00
_cell.angle_beta   90.00
_cell.angle_gamma   90.00
#
_symmetry.space_group_name_H-M   'P 1'
#
loop_
_entity.id
_entity.type
_entity.pdbx_description
1 polymer ?
#
loop_
_entity_poly.entity_id
_entity_poly.type
_entity_poly.pdbx_seq_one_letter_code
_entity_poly.pdbx_strand_id
1 'polypeptide(L)'
;MKKLTTLAAFLLVFVSAGFAQATKWTVDKGHSNVKFTVQHMVVSEMEGSFKTFDGYVESSKADFSDAKIGFTVEVASIYTDNDRRDGHLKSDDFFNAEKFPQMKFESTSFKPLGNNKYELKGNLTIRDVTKPVVFQVTHGGVLNTSRGAKAGFKATTTIDRFNYNLKWDRATETGGLVVGKEVTIVLNLELDKQVPAAPATK
;
A
#
# COMPACT_ATOMS: atom_id res chain seq x y z
N MET A 1 -47.68 -11.00 63.28
CA MET A 1 -46.48 -11.55 62.59
C MET A 1 -46.44 -10.98 61.20
N LYS A 2 -45.64 -9.94 60.95
CA LYS A 2 -45.54 -9.25 59.65
C LYS A 2 -44.35 -9.83 58.88
N LYS A 3 -44.60 -10.50 57.79
CA LYS A 3 -43.55 -11.03 56.88
C LYS A 3 -43.04 -9.89 56.00
N LEU A 4 -41.75 -9.53 56.17
CA LEU A 4 -41.03 -8.56 55.35
C LEU A 4 -40.44 -9.30 54.15
N THR A 5 -40.95 -9.08 52.94
CA THR A 5 -40.43 -9.60 51.68
C THR A 5 -39.44 -8.61 51.11
N THR A 6 -38.14 -8.95 51.19
CA THR A 6 -37.07 -8.16 50.61
C THR A 6 -36.95 -8.46 49.12
N LEU A 7 -37.31 -7.51 48.29
CA LEU A 7 -37.15 -7.56 46.84
C LEU A 7 -35.71 -7.14 46.43
N ALA A 8 -34.85 -8.09 46.07
CA ALA A 8 -33.51 -7.81 45.60
C ALA A 8 -33.59 -7.42 44.10
N ALA A 9 -33.43 -6.13 43.81
CA ALA A 9 -33.33 -5.63 42.45
C ALA A 9 -31.91 -5.94 41.89
N PHE A 10 -31.82 -6.86 40.95
CA PHE A 10 -30.59 -7.20 40.23
C PHE A 10 -30.36 -6.13 39.13
N LEU A 11 -29.43 -5.21 39.37
CA LEU A 11 -29.05 -4.18 38.38
C LEU A 11 -28.15 -4.82 37.33
N LEU A 12 -28.70 -5.18 36.13
CA LEU A 12 -27.91 -5.60 35.01
C LEU A 12 -27.20 -4.39 34.38
N VAL A 13 -25.91 -4.27 34.64
CA VAL A 13 -25.04 -3.31 33.99
C VAL A 13 -24.71 -3.85 32.60
N PHE A 14 -25.38 -3.34 31.56
CA PHE A 14 -24.98 -3.57 30.17
C PHE A 14 -23.68 -2.80 29.91
N VAL A 15 -22.54 -3.49 29.91
CA VAL A 15 -21.29 -2.97 29.42
C VAL A 15 -21.38 -3.03 27.87
N SER A 16 -21.77 -1.93 27.24
CA SER A 16 -21.65 -1.79 25.79
C SER A 16 -20.15 -1.73 25.46
N ALA A 17 -19.60 -2.83 24.95
CA ALA A 17 -18.29 -2.83 24.31
C ALA A 17 -18.39 -1.95 23.08
N GLY A 18 -18.00 -0.68 23.20
CA GLY A 18 -17.87 0.22 22.07
C GLY A 18 -16.77 -0.32 21.15
N PHE A 19 -17.14 -0.88 19.99
CA PHE A 19 -16.18 -1.18 18.95
C PHE A 19 -15.58 0.15 18.48
N ALA A 20 -14.28 0.35 18.70
CA ALA A 20 -13.58 1.51 18.18
C ALA A 20 -13.76 1.51 16.64
N GLN A 21 -14.41 2.53 16.12
CA GLN A 21 -14.60 2.69 14.68
C GLN A 21 -13.24 2.85 14.02
N ALA A 22 -12.97 2.05 12.98
CA ALA A 22 -11.73 2.15 12.22
C ALA A 22 -11.61 3.55 11.60
N THR A 23 -10.46 4.15 11.79
CA THR A 23 -10.10 5.43 11.15
C THR A 23 -9.58 5.13 9.75
N LYS A 24 -10.10 5.83 8.76
CA LYS A 24 -9.61 5.78 7.38
C LYS A 24 -8.59 6.88 7.14
N TRP A 25 -7.52 6.51 6.47
CA TRP A 25 -6.47 7.39 5.98
C TRP A 25 -6.36 7.21 4.48
N THR A 26 -6.20 8.31 3.73
CA THR A 26 -6.04 8.28 2.27
C THR A 26 -4.71 8.89 1.86
N VAL A 27 -4.18 8.46 0.73
CA VAL A 27 -2.88 8.93 0.24
C VAL A 27 -2.98 10.40 -0.16
N ASP A 28 -2.09 11.23 0.41
CA ASP A 28 -1.80 12.58 -0.09
C ASP A 28 -0.89 12.44 -1.34
N LYS A 29 -1.49 12.57 -2.51
CA LYS A 29 -0.82 12.39 -3.80
C LYS A 29 0.25 13.43 -4.08
N GLY A 30 0.13 14.62 -3.45
CA GLY A 30 1.08 15.72 -3.61
C GLY A 30 2.40 15.49 -2.88
N HIS A 31 2.38 14.70 -1.80
CA HIS A 31 3.55 14.44 -0.94
C HIS A 31 3.94 12.96 -0.91
N SER A 32 3.40 12.16 -1.85
CA SER A 32 3.69 10.72 -1.96
C SER A 32 4.33 10.39 -3.31
N ASN A 33 5.05 9.28 -3.35
CA ASN A 33 5.61 8.77 -4.60
C ASN A 33 5.69 7.24 -4.60
N VAL A 34 5.60 6.68 -5.81
CA VAL A 34 5.78 5.26 -6.13
C VAL A 34 6.91 5.17 -7.13
N LYS A 35 8.03 4.58 -6.71
CA LYS A 35 9.25 4.43 -7.48
C LYS A 35 9.63 2.97 -7.64
N PHE A 36 10.39 2.68 -8.68
CA PHE A 36 11.03 1.39 -8.88
C PHE A 36 12.45 1.57 -9.41
N THR A 37 13.30 0.58 -9.12
CA THR A 37 14.67 0.48 -9.64
C THR A 37 14.87 -0.90 -10.24
N VAL A 38 15.53 -0.95 -11.38
CA VAL A 38 15.88 -2.19 -12.07
C VAL A 38 17.31 -2.10 -12.62
N GLN A 39 18.05 -3.20 -12.58
CA GLN A 39 19.38 -3.27 -13.16
C GLN A 39 19.30 -3.23 -14.70
N HIS A 40 20.15 -2.42 -15.31
CA HIS A 40 20.28 -2.30 -16.77
C HIS A 40 21.67 -2.75 -17.23
N MET A 41 21.71 -3.69 -18.18
CA MET A 41 22.92 -4.26 -18.79
C MET A 41 23.98 -4.76 -17.79
N VAL A 42 23.53 -5.12 -16.56
CA VAL A 42 24.40 -5.58 -15.45
C VAL A 42 25.35 -4.50 -14.89
N VAL A 43 25.40 -3.32 -15.46
CA VAL A 43 26.41 -2.28 -15.12
C VAL A 43 25.81 -1.03 -14.46
N SER A 44 24.51 -0.78 -14.60
CA SER A 44 23.86 0.42 -14.04
C SER A 44 22.46 0.11 -13.54
N GLU A 45 21.88 1.03 -12.78
CA GLU A 45 20.49 0.99 -12.36
C GLU A 45 19.69 2.04 -13.08
N MET A 46 18.45 1.69 -13.45
CA MET A 46 17.45 2.57 -14.01
C MET A 46 16.34 2.76 -12.97
N GLU A 47 16.06 4.02 -12.64
CA GLU A 47 14.93 4.41 -11.81
C GLU A 47 13.75 4.84 -12.69
N GLY A 48 12.56 4.49 -12.25
CA GLY A 48 11.30 4.98 -12.80
C GLY A 48 10.28 5.22 -11.69
N SER A 49 9.17 5.84 -12.06
CA SER A 49 8.06 6.12 -11.14
C SER A 49 6.72 5.94 -11.83
N PHE A 50 5.66 5.81 -11.02
CA PHE A 50 4.29 5.95 -11.48
C PHE A 50 3.72 7.25 -10.93
N LYS A 51 3.15 8.08 -11.80
CA LYS A 51 2.66 9.42 -11.46
C LYS A 51 1.23 9.42 -10.93
N THR A 52 0.45 8.38 -11.24
CA THR A 52 -0.95 8.26 -10.82
C THR A 52 -1.15 6.99 -10.01
N PHE A 53 -1.52 7.17 -8.77
CA PHE A 53 -1.79 6.10 -7.80
C PHE A 53 -2.82 6.57 -6.78
N ASP A 54 -3.42 5.62 -6.08
CA ASP A 54 -4.33 5.87 -4.97
C ASP A 54 -4.21 4.77 -3.92
N GLY A 55 -4.64 5.04 -2.70
CA GLY A 55 -4.61 4.05 -1.66
C GLY A 55 -5.27 4.53 -0.36
N TYR A 56 -5.54 3.55 0.49
CA TYR A 56 -6.10 3.79 1.81
C TYR A 56 -5.47 2.88 2.86
N VAL A 57 -5.52 3.33 4.09
CA VAL A 57 -5.23 2.55 5.29
C VAL A 57 -6.42 2.72 6.24
N GLU A 58 -6.99 1.61 6.69
CA GLU A 58 -8.03 1.59 7.72
C GLU A 58 -7.48 0.90 8.96
N SER A 59 -7.54 1.58 10.11
CA SER A 59 -7.06 1.03 11.39
C SER A 59 -7.89 1.56 12.56
N SER A 60 -8.19 0.70 13.53
CA SER A 60 -8.81 1.10 14.80
C SER A 60 -7.78 1.41 15.89
N LYS A 61 -6.50 1.07 15.65
CA LYS A 61 -5.41 1.25 16.58
C LYS A 61 -4.50 2.41 16.20
N ALA A 62 -4.00 3.13 17.18
CA ALA A 62 -3.08 4.24 16.97
C ALA A 62 -1.70 3.81 16.42
N ASP A 63 -1.29 2.57 16.65
CA ASP A 63 -0.06 1.98 16.16
C ASP A 63 -0.21 1.27 14.81
N PHE A 64 -1.39 1.35 14.20
CA PHE A 64 -1.73 0.70 12.93
C PHE A 64 -1.58 -0.84 12.91
N SER A 65 -1.40 -1.52 14.04
CA SER A 65 -1.13 -2.97 14.07
C SER A 65 -2.26 -3.85 13.54
N ASP A 66 -3.46 -3.30 13.34
CA ASP A 66 -4.64 -3.93 12.75
C ASP A 66 -4.96 -3.40 11.35
N ALA A 67 -4.03 -2.67 10.73
CA ALA A 67 -4.29 -1.95 9.48
C ALA A 67 -4.71 -2.86 8.34
N LYS A 68 -5.76 -2.45 7.63
CA LYS A 68 -6.16 -2.93 6.31
C LYS A 68 -5.73 -1.91 5.27
N ILE A 69 -5.03 -2.36 4.25
CA ILE A 69 -4.38 -1.49 3.27
C ILE A 69 -4.75 -1.93 1.87
N GLY A 70 -5.29 -1.00 1.09
CA GLY A 70 -5.49 -1.16 -0.35
C GLY A 70 -4.71 -0.09 -1.11
N PHE A 71 -4.11 -0.47 -2.23
CA PHE A 71 -3.33 0.44 -3.08
C PHE A 71 -3.51 0.11 -4.55
N THR A 72 -3.65 1.13 -5.40
CA THR A 72 -3.76 1.01 -6.85
C THR A 72 -2.78 1.94 -7.55
N VAL A 73 -2.28 1.51 -8.70
CA VAL A 73 -1.36 2.28 -9.53
C VAL A 73 -1.83 2.22 -10.97
N GLU A 74 -1.98 3.36 -11.62
CA GLU A 74 -2.29 3.46 -13.05
C GLU A 74 -1.04 3.15 -13.87
N VAL A 75 -1.05 2.06 -14.62
CA VAL A 75 0.09 1.59 -15.41
C VAL A 75 0.50 2.61 -16.48
N ALA A 76 -0.47 3.26 -17.11
CA ALA A 76 -0.21 4.28 -18.14
C ALA A 76 0.55 5.50 -17.61
N SER A 77 0.61 5.68 -16.29
CA SER A 77 1.34 6.79 -15.64
C SER A 77 2.83 6.53 -15.42
N ILE A 78 3.36 5.42 -15.94
CA ILE A 78 4.79 5.10 -15.85
C ILE A 78 5.63 6.21 -16.50
N TYR A 79 6.69 6.58 -15.79
CA TYR A 79 7.59 7.66 -16.19
C TYR A 79 9.03 7.29 -15.84
N THR A 80 9.90 7.30 -16.84
CA THR A 80 11.32 6.98 -16.69
C THR A 80 12.22 8.05 -17.31
N ASP A 81 11.68 9.25 -17.57
CA ASP A 81 12.37 10.35 -18.24
C ASP A 81 12.83 10.01 -19.67
N ASN A 82 12.06 9.15 -20.36
CA ASN A 82 12.31 8.75 -21.75
C ASN A 82 11.03 8.22 -22.40
N ASP A 83 10.40 9.01 -23.26
CA ASP A 83 9.10 8.70 -23.86
C ASP A 83 9.11 7.38 -24.68
N ARG A 84 10.22 7.07 -25.38
CA ARG A 84 10.33 5.83 -26.13
C ARG A 84 10.32 4.61 -25.20
N ARG A 85 11.05 4.68 -24.08
CA ARG A 85 11.06 3.62 -23.08
C ARG A 85 9.72 3.51 -22.38
N ASP A 86 9.11 4.61 -22.00
CA ASP A 86 7.78 4.64 -21.39
C ASP A 86 6.72 4.02 -22.31
N GLY A 87 6.77 4.32 -23.62
CA GLY A 87 5.93 3.68 -24.63
C GLY A 87 6.14 2.16 -24.68
N HIS A 88 7.39 1.70 -24.70
CA HIS A 88 7.72 0.28 -24.69
C HIS A 88 7.27 -0.43 -23.40
N LEU A 89 7.45 0.21 -22.24
CA LEU A 89 6.99 -0.34 -20.97
C LEU A 89 5.46 -0.49 -20.93
N LYS A 90 4.70 0.36 -21.60
CA LYS A 90 3.23 0.27 -21.71
C LYS A 90 2.75 -0.80 -22.68
N SER A 91 3.60 -1.27 -23.59
CA SER A 91 3.26 -2.28 -24.60
C SER A 91 3.09 -3.69 -24.01
N ASP A 92 2.68 -4.65 -24.85
CA ASP A 92 2.49 -6.06 -24.44
C ASP A 92 3.79 -6.76 -24.05
N ASP A 93 4.94 -6.27 -24.51
CA ASP A 93 6.26 -6.75 -24.09
C ASP A 93 6.46 -6.66 -22.58
N PHE A 94 5.80 -5.66 -21.94
CA PHE A 94 5.89 -5.40 -20.52
C PHE A 94 4.51 -5.40 -19.84
N PHE A 95 3.98 -4.21 -19.55
CA PHE A 95 2.79 -4.08 -18.71
C PHE A 95 1.48 -4.33 -19.47
N ASN A 96 1.42 -4.12 -20.79
CA ASN A 96 0.20 -4.11 -21.59
C ASN A 96 -0.88 -3.22 -20.93
N ALA A 97 -0.58 -1.92 -20.84
CA ALA A 97 -1.40 -0.95 -20.12
C ALA A 97 -2.83 -0.82 -20.68
N GLU A 98 -3.02 -1.12 -21.96
CA GLU A 98 -4.35 -1.12 -22.60
C GLU A 98 -5.24 -2.23 -22.04
N LYS A 99 -4.70 -3.44 -21.87
CA LYS A 99 -5.44 -4.60 -21.36
C LYS A 99 -5.45 -4.64 -19.82
N PHE A 100 -4.37 -4.20 -19.19
CA PHE A 100 -4.19 -4.23 -17.74
C PHE A 100 -3.86 -2.81 -17.23
N PRO A 101 -4.86 -1.92 -17.15
CA PRO A 101 -4.64 -0.50 -16.86
C PRO A 101 -4.13 -0.24 -15.43
N GLN A 102 -4.34 -1.19 -14.49
CA GLN A 102 -4.01 -1.00 -13.09
C GLN A 102 -3.20 -2.16 -12.53
N MET A 103 -2.24 -1.83 -11.66
CA MET A 103 -1.68 -2.73 -10.66
C MET A 103 -2.42 -2.54 -9.34
N LYS A 104 -2.59 -3.62 -8.54
CA LYS A 104 -3.34 -3.59 -7.28
C LYS A 104 -2.59 -4.31 -6.19
N PHE A 105 -2.72 -3.80 -4.97
CA PHE A 105 -2.23 -4.44 -3.76
C PHE A 105 -3.32 -4.45 -2.70
N GLU A 106 -3.53 -5.61 -2.06
CA GLU A 106 -4.43 -5.78 -0.92
C GLU A 106 -3.69 -6.47 0.21
N SER A 107 -3.68 -5.85 1.38
CA SER A 107 -2.99 -6.40 2.55
C SER A 107 -3.69 -7.65 3.09
N THR A 108 -2.90 -8.60 3.57
CA THR A 108 -3.36 -9.77 4.33
C THR A 108 -2.93 -9.70 5.79
N SER A 109 -1.82 -9.02 6.09
CA SER A 109 -1.40 -8.71 7.45
C SER A 109 -0.48 -7.49 7.51
N PHE A 110 -0.55 -6.77 8.64
CA PHE A 110 0.37 -5.67 8.96
C PHE A 110 0.88 -5.88 10.38
N LYS A 111 2.09 -6.43 10.52
CA LYS A 111 2.65 -6.90 11.79
C LYS A 111 3.74 -5.96 12.28
N PRO A 112 3.63 -5.38 13.49
CA PRO A 112 4.71 -4.59 14.09
C PRO A 112 5.92 -5.48 14.44
N LEU A 113 7.13 -4.97 14.14
CA LEU A 113 8.41 -5.58 14.43
C LEU A 113 9.22 -4.82 15.51
N GLY A 114 8.63 -3.75 16.06
CA GLY A 114 9.31 -2.82 16.97
C GLY A 114 10.05 -1.71 16.24
N ASN A 115 10.45 -0.66 16.97
CA ASN A 115 11.21 0.49 16.44
C ASN A 115 10.59 1.12 15.18
N ASN A 116 9.26 1.30 15.18
CA ASN A 116 8.48 1.83 14.04
C ASN A 116 8.63 1.03 12.74
N LYS A 117 9.06 -0.22 12.81
CA LYS A 117 9.15 -1.13 11.66
C LYS A 117 7.99 -2.11 11.66
N TYR A 118 7.54 -2.48 10.46
CA TYR A 118 6.44 -3.41 10.24
C TYR A 118 6.75 -4.33 9.07
N GLU A 119 6.20 -5.54 9.13
CA GLU A 119 6.09 -6.45 8.01
C GLU A 119 4.68 -6.34 7.44
N LEU A 120 4.56 -5.90 6.18
CA LEU A 120 3.31 -5.84 5.44
C LEU A 120 3.26 -6.99 4.45
N LYS A 121 2.34 -7.94 4.65
CA LYS A 121 2.06 -9.01 3.69
C LYS A 121 0.77 -8.68 2.94
N GLY A 122 0.73 -9.05 1.67
CA GLY A 122 -0.44 -8.85 0.84
C GLY A 122 -0.31 -9.50 -0.52
N ASN A 123 -1.36 -9.37 -1.30
CA ASN A 123 -1.44 -9.85 -2.66
C ASN A 123 -1.19 -8.70 -3.63
N LEU A 124 -0.14 -8.81 -4.44
CA LEU A 124 0.17 -7.87 -5.51
C LEU A 124 -0.28 -8.45 -6.85
N THR A 125 -1.09 -7.68 -7.56
CA THR A 125 -1.54 -8.00 -8.91
C THR A 125 -0.85 -7.10 -9.91
N ILE A 126 -0.13 -7.67 -10.85
CA ILE A 126 0.44 -6.99 -12.02
C ILE A 126 -0.01 -7.76 -13.26
N ARG A 127 -0.55 -7.07 -14.26
CA ARG A 127 -1.25 -7.69 -15.40
C ARG A 127 -2.37 -8.62 -14.89
N ASP A 128 -2.32 -9.87 -15.31
CA ASP A 128 -3.26 -10.96 -14.98
C ASP A 128 -2.76 -11.88 -13.84
N VAL A 129 -1.63 -11.55 -13.21
CA VAL A 129 -1.02 -12.40 -12.19
C VAL A 129 -1.08 -11.75 -10.82
N THR A 130 -1.64 -12.48 -9.86
CA THR A 130 -1.66 -12.13 -8.44
C THR A 130 -0.73 -13.04 -7.65
N LYS A 131 0.20 -12.45 -6.88
CA LYS A 131 1.11 -13.22 -6.02
C LYS A 131 1.27 -12.57 -4.64
N PRO A 132 1.52 -13.37 -3.60
CA PRO A 132 1.86 -12.85 -2.28
C PRO A 132 3.22 -12.16 -2.33
N VAL A 133 3.29 -10.99 -1.69
CA VAL A 133 4.52 -10.21 -1.49
C VAL A 133 4.65 -9.74 -0.05
N VAL A 134 5.88 -9.44 0.35
CA VAL A 134 6.20 -8.89 1.66
C VAL A 134 6.92 -7.57 1.49
N PHE A 135 6.35 -6.49 2.05
CA PHE A 135 7.01 -5.20 2.16
C PHE A 135 7.61 -5.02 3.55
N GLN A 136 8.82 -4.49 3.59
CA GLN A 136 9.39 -3.91 4.81
C GLN A 136 8.91 -2.46 4.91
N VAL A 137 8.24 -2.14 6.03
CA VAL A 137 7.65 -0.81 6.22
C VAL A 137 8.28 -0.12 7.41
N THR A 138 8.59 1.17 7.24
CA THR A 138 8.97 2.07 8.34
C THR A 138 7.88 3.14 8.49
N HIS A 139 7.36 3.30 9.71
CA HIS A 139 6.42 4.35 10.06
C HIS A 139 7.19 5.58 10.53
N GLY A 140 6.99 6.70 9.86
CA GLY A 140 7.65 7.98 10.18
C GLY A 140 7.02 8.74 11.35
N GLY A 141 5.87 8.27 11.83
CA GLY A 141 5.11 8.93 12.89
C GLY A 141 3.79 9.55 12.41
N VAL A 142 3.04 10.09 13.35
CA VAL A 142 1.80 10.84 13.11
C VAL A 142 1.99 12.28 13.58
N LEU A 143 1.67 13.23 12.71
CA LEU A 143 1.66 14.66 13.02
C LEU A 143 0.21 15.16 13.05
N ASN A 144 -0.22 15.70 14.20
CA ASN A 144 -1.49 16.41 14.30
C ASN A 144 -1.30 17.88 13.90
N THR A 145 -2.15 18.37 13.00
CA THR A 145 -2.15 19.75 12.53
C THR A 145 -3.51 20.38 12.74
N SER A 146 -3.63 21.69 12.55
CA SER A 146 -4.92 22.40 12.56
C SER A 146 -5.88 21.96 11.46
N ARG A 147 -5.39 21.27 10.42
CA ARG A 147 -6.18 20.78 9.27
C ARG A 147 -6.51 19.28 9.36
N GLY A 148 -6.09 18.60 10.43
CA GLY A 148 -6.24 17.16 10.61
C GLY A 148 -4.92 16.49 10.99
N ALA A 149 -4.85 15.16 10.87
CA ALA A 149 -3.64 14.41 11.17
C ALA A 149 -3.03 13.83 9.89
N LYS A 150 -1.71 13.79 9.83
CA LYS A 150 -0.92 13.16 8.76
C LYS A 150 -0.08 12.02 9.32
N ALA A 151 0.08 10.95 8.55
CA ALA A 151 0.95 9.83 8.91
C ALA A 151 1.92 9.53 7.76
N GLY A 152 3.20 9.31 8.08
CA GLY A 152 4.23 9.02 7.10
C GLY A 152 4.62 7.54 7.09
N PHE A 153 4.80 6.95 5.90
CA PHE A 153 5.24 5.57 5.73
C PHE A 153 6.24 5.45 4.57
N LYS A 154 7.24 4.58 4.76
CA LYS A 154 8.09 4.12 3.68
C LYS A 154 7.95 2.60 3.58
N ALA A 155 7.60 2.09 2.40
CA ALA A 155 7.48 0.66 2.13
C ALA A 155 8.44 0.24 1.03
N THR A 156 9.13 -0.90 1.18
CA THR A 156 10.10 -1.39 0.20
C THR A 156 9.94 -2.90 0.03
N THR A 157 9.99 -3.37 -1.21
CA THR A 157 10.06 -4.80 -1.56
C THR A 157 10.86 -4.98 -2.84
N THR A 158 11.31 -6.22 -3.10
CA THR A 158 11.89 -6.63 -4.38
C THR A 158 11.09 -7.79 -4.93
N ILE A 159 10.72 -7.72 -6.21
CA ILE A 159 9.97 -8.75 -6.91
C ILE A 159 10.76 -9.24 -8.13
N ASP A 160 10.52 -10.47 -8.55
CA ASP A 160 10.94 -10.95 -9.87
C ASP A 160 9.83 -10.64 -10.88
N ARG A 161 10.12 -9.75 -11.86
CA ARG A 161 9.17 -9.32 -12.86
C ARG A 161 8.65 -10.43 -13.78
N PHE A 162 9.44 -11.48 -14.00
CA PHE A 162 8.99 -12.63 -14.78
C PHE A 162 7.85 -13.39 -14.12
N ASN A 163 7.78 -13.34 -12.78
CA ASN A 163 6.68 -13.91 -12.02
C ASN A 163 5.32 -13.25 -12.29
N TYR A 164 5.31 -12.10 -12.99
CA TYR A 164 4.12 -11.32 -13.31
C TYR A 164 3.91 -11.17 -14.82
N ASN A 165 4.43 -12.08 -15.62
CA ASN A 165 4.32 -12.06 -17.08
C ASN A 165 4.93 -10.82 -17.76
N LEU A 166 5.88 -10.12 -17.13
CA LEU A 166 6.70 -9.07 -17.72
C LEU A 166 7.93 -9.71 -18.36
N LYS A 167 7.75 -10.42 -19.48
CA LYS A 167 8.68 -11.45 -19.99
C LYS A 167 9.72 -10.95 -20.97
N TRP A 168 9.71 -9.70 -21.36
CA TRP A 168 10.72 -9.19 -22.29
C TRP A 168 12.14 -9.46 -21.76
N ASP A 169 12.94 -10.21 -22.52
CA ASP A 169 14.26 -10.72 -22.11
C ASP A 169 15.26 -10.64 -23.27
N ARG A 170 15.83 -9.53 -23.48
CA ARG A 170 16.95 -9.43 -24.40
C ARG A 170 18.25 -9.72 -23.65
N ALA A 171 19.04 -10.68 -24.14
CA ALA A 171 20.37 -10.96 -23.62
C ALA A 171 21.40 -9.93 -24.13
N THR A 172 22.41 -9.68 -23.32
CA THR A 172 23.64 -8.99 -23.73
C THR A 172 24.59 -9.95 -24.44
N GLU A 173 25.56 -9.45 -25.19
CA GLU A 173 26.59 -10.28 -25.86
C GLU A 173 27.42 -11.11 -24.87
N THR A 174 27.52 -10.68 -23.63
CA THR A 174 28.25 -11.34 -22.54
C THR A 174 27.39 -12.28 -21.68
N GLY A 175 26.12 -12.50 -22.06
CA GLY A 175 25.23 -13.48 -21.43
C GLY A 175 24.39 -12.97 -20.26
N GLY A 176 24.39 -11.66 -19.97
CA GLY A 176 23.49 -11.04 -18.99
C GLY A 176 22.18 -10.57 -19.63
N LEU A 177 21.18 -10.20 -18.82
CA LEU A 177 19.95 -9.56 -19.29
C LEU A 177 20.17 -8.06 -19.51
N VAL A 178 19.60 -7.52 -20.59
CA VAL A 178 19.55 -6.05 -20.83
C VAL A 178 18.72 -5.37 -19.73
N VAL A 179 17.62 -5.97 -19.31
CA VAL A 179 16.82 -5.52 -18.16
C VAL A 179 16.77 -6.63 -17.12
N GLY A 180 17.26 -6.37 -15.92
CA GLY A 180 17.31 -7.32 -14.82
C GLY A 180 15.93 -7.89 -14.48
N LYS A 181 15.90 -9.09 -13.89
CA LYS A 181 14.66 -9.74 -13.46
C LYS A 181 14.11 -9.14 -12.15
N GLU A 182 15.01 -8.73 -11.27
CA GLU A 182 14.65 -8.17 -9.97
C GLU A 182 14.33 -6.69 -10.09
N VAL A 183 13.18 -6.30 -9.55
CA VAL A 183 12.70 -4.93 -9.50
C VAL A 183 12.47 -4.55 -8.04
N THR A 184 13.20 -3.57 -7.56
CA THR A 184 12.99 -3.00 -6.24
C THR A 184 11.92 -1.91 -6.33
N ILE A 185 10.89 -2.02 -5.49
CA ILE A 185 9.77 -1.09 -5.40
C ILE A 185 9.90 -0.31 -4.09
N VAL A 186 9.81 1.01 -4.17
CA VAL A 186 9.86 1.92 -3.03
C VAL A 186 8.68 2.87 -3.06
N LEU A 187 7.88 2.85 -2.01
CA LEU A 187 6.80 3.81 -1.79
C LEU A 187 7.19 4.71 -0.63
N ASN A 188 7.12 6.04 -0.83
CA ASN A 188 7.14 7.01 0.25
C ASN A 188 5.76 7.67 0.28
N LEU A 189 5.02 7.47 1.35
CA LEU A 189 3.63 7.84 1.45
C LEU A 189 3.39 8.79 2.63
N GLU A 190 2.67 9.86 2.36
CA GLU A 190 2.01 10.69 3.33
C GLU A 190 0.50 10.41 3.25
N LEU A 191 -0.12 10.19 4.39
CA LEU A 191 -1.55 9.87 4.48
C LEU A 191 -2.27 10.95 5.25
N ASP A 192 -3.44 11.35 4.76
CA ASP A 192 -4.38 12.26 5.43
C ASP A 192 -5.44 11.46 6.20
N LYS A 193 -5.61 11.77 7.48
CA LYS A 193 -6.68 11.21 8.30
C LYS A 193 -8.03 11.73 7.80
N GLN A 194 -8.92 10.81 7.45
CA GLN A 194 -10.27 11.16 7.06
C GLN A 194 -11.13 11.40 8.31
N VAL A 195 -11.79 12.54 8.34
CA VAL A 195 -12.81 12.81 9.36
C VAL A 195 -14.14 12.24 8.85
N PRO A 196 -14.83 11.39 9.63
CA PRO A 196 -16.16 10.94 9.25
C PRO A 196 -17.05 12.13 8.95
N ALA A 197 -17.79 12.10 7.84
CA ALA A 197 -18.77 13.13 7.57
C ALA A 197 -19.75 13.18 8.75
N ALA A 198 -20.01 14.38 9.28
CA ALA A 198 -21.04 14.56 10.30
C ALA A 198 -22.37 13.99 9.78
N PRO A 199 -23.13 13.24 10.60
CA PRO A 199 -24.44 12.74 10.17
C PRO A 199 -25.27 13.92 9.70
N ALA A 200 -25.85 13.80 8.49
CA ALA A 200 -26.74 14.81 7.96
C ALA A 200 -27.90 14.99 8.96
N THR A 201 -27.97 16.13 9.62
CA THR A 201 -29.12 16.54 10.41
C THR A 201 -30.31 16.67 9.47
N LYS A 202 -31.28 15.74 9.62
CA LYS A 202 -32.57 15.86 8.97
C LYS A 202 -33.46 16.92 9.65
#